data_1be6fca466b2666eb1702f939a6a43a5
#
_entry.id   1be6fca466b2666eb1702f939a6a43a5
#
_cell.length_a   1.000
_cell.length_b   1.000
_cell.length_c   1.000
_cell.angle_alpha   90.00
_cell.angle_beta   90.00
_cell.angle_gamma   90.00
#
_symmetry.space_group_name_H-M   'P 1'
#
loop_
_entity.id
_entity.type
_entity.pdbx_description
1 polymer ?
#
loop_
_entity_poly.entity_id
_entity_poly.type
_entity_poly.pdbx_seq_one_letter_code
_entity_poly.pdbx_strand_id
1 'polypeptide(L)'
;RPLNDQHHELPSMQNELQEAAPEAPATTKGWFNRTVAGAGLTSALGDFCYETTTVILPGFLAVLGIPAAALGIIEGIADAVASFTKMVSGYIADKLGHRKSLVLVGYTLTPVGQVFIALAAGWPLLLLGRLVSWFGKGLRGPLRDAIVIQAVSPQTRGRAFGFHRAVDTIGAVIGPLLGVAVLGWAQSLHWDDAAGPFRFVLWLSVIPGVLAVLAFLALVKDPEHSPNPGLRLWSTLRGLPGRFKRYLGAVGIFGLGDFSHSLLILGATQLLTSSLGVVQAAQVAGLLYVGRNVVQVVASYPIGAWADRIGSLPLLVVGYALGALTAVLMVLAFWFHTASVPLLAGVFVAAGLYVAVQEALEST
;
A
#
# COMPACT_ATOMS: atom_id res chain seq x y z
N ARG A 1 -64.34 -41.11 -21.72
CA ARG A 1 -63.51 -41.25 -20.55
C ARG A 1 -62.35 -40.30 -20.74
N PRO A 2 -62.14 -39.25 -19.92
CA PRO A 2 -61.01 -38.33 -20.02
C PRO A 2 -59.87 -38.90 -19.23
N LEU A 3 -58.62 -38.76 -19.79
CA LEU A 3 -57.38 -39.05 -19.19
C LEU A 3 -56.98 -37.94 -18.19
N ASN A 4 -56.61 -38.37 -17.03
CA ASN A 4 -56.25 -37.53 -15.86
C ASN A 4 -54.79 -37.13 -16.00
N ASP A 5 -54.52 -35.85 -16.32
CA ASP A 5 -53.15 -35.27 -16.31
C ASP A 5 -52.75 -34.99 -14.87
N GLN A 6 -51.87 -35.83 -14.34
CA GLN A 6 -51.17 -35.55 -13.10
C GLN A 6 -49.91 -34.72 -13.42
N HIS A 7 -50.02 -33.42 -13.31
CA HIS A 7 -48.84 -32.54 -13.20
C HIS A 7 -48.17 -32.77 -11.84
N HIS A 8 -47.12 -33.57 -11.81
CA HIS A 8 -46.18 -33.55 -10.72
C HIS A 8 -45.38 -32.24 -10.78
N GLU A 9 -45.77 -31.29 -9.96
CA GLU A 9 -44.93 -30.12 -9.67
C GLU A 9 -43.64 -30.58 -9.02
N LEU A 10 -42.50 -30.45 -9.73
CA LEU A 10 -41.21 -30.55 -9.17
C LEU A 10 -40.96 -29.35 -8.22
N PRO A 11 -40.69 -29.55 -6.94
CA PRO A 11 -40.30 -28.43 -6.04
C PRO A 11 -39.08 -27.77 -6.61
N SER A 12 -39.16 -26.45 -6.80
CA SER A 12 -38.11 -25.66 -7.40
C SER A 12 -36.83 -25.75 -6.56
N MET A 13 -35.77 -26.27 -7.15
CA MET A 13 -34.42 -26.32 -6.58
C MET A 13 -33.92 -24.95 -6.06
N GLN A 14 -34.61 -23.89 -6.35
CA GLN A 14 -34.33 -22.54 -5.85
C GLN A 14 -34.69 -22.35 -4.37
N ASN A 15 -35.68 -23.08 -3.84
CA ASN A 15 -36.03 -22.99 -2.42
C ASN A 15 -35.08 -23.77 -1.53
N GLU A 16 -34.53 -24.89 -2.01
CA GLU A 16 -33.53 -25.66 -1.20
C GLU A 16 -32.18 -24.99 -1.12
N LEU A 17 -31.76 -24.15 -2.10
CA LEU A 17 -30.54 -23.38 -2.05
C LEU A 17 -30.65 -22.14 -1.14
N GLN A 18 -31.85 -21.71 -0.82
CA GLN A 18 -32.09 -20.57 0.06
C GLN A 18 -32.15 -20.99 1.55
N GLU A 19 -32.47 -22.25 1.84
CA GLU A 19 -32.57 -22.79 3.20
C GLU A 19 -31.24 -23.33 3.78
N ALA A 20 -30.21 -23.50 2.93
CA ALA A 20 -28.90 -24.06 3.31
C ALA A 20 -27.82 -23.03 3.66
N ALA A 21 -28.13 -21.73 3.73
CA ALA A 21 -27.21 -20.76 4.26
C ALA A 21 -27.38 -20.67 5.80
N PRO A 22 -26.39 -21.06 6.61
CA PRO A 22 -26.50 -20.85 8.05
C PRO A 22 -26.63 -19.35 8.30
N GLU A 23 -27.77 -18.92 8.86
CA GLU A 23 -27.96 -17.59 9.41
C GLU A 23 -26.85 -17.32 10.41
N ALA A 24 -25.83 -16.55 9.98
CA ALA A 24 -24.86 -16.02 10.89
C ALA A 24 -25.60 -15.18 11.95
N PRO A 25 -25.33 -15.35 13.24
CA PRO A 25 -26.03 -14.63 14.28
C PRO A 25 -25.95 -13.14 14.02
N ALA A 26 -27.10 -12.51 13.83
CA ALA A 26 -27.28 -11.08 13.65
C ALA A 26 -26.84 -10.33 14.92
N THR A 27 -25.54 -10.25 15.15
CA THR A 27 -25.02 -9.29 16.10
C THR A 27 -25.13 -7.92 15.45
N THR A 28 -26.03 -7.09 15.96
CA THR A 28 -26.21 -5.67 15.64
C THR A 28 -25.00 -4.83 16.05
N LYS A 29 -23.78 -5.29 15.73
CA LYS A 29 -22.56 -4.51 15.93
C LYS A 29 -22.49 -3.49 14.81
N GLY A 30 -22.56 -2.21 15.17
CA GLY A 30 -22.38 -1.11 14.23
C GLY A 30 -21.09 -1.31 13.42
N TRP A 31 -21.07 -0.87 12.17
CA TRP A 31 -19.88 -1.00 11.28
C TRP A 31 -18.62 -0.39 11.89
N PHE A 32 -18.80 0.67 12.71
CA PHE A 32 -17.72 1.30 13.45
C PHE A 32 -17.57 0.61 14.80
N ASN A 33 -16.64 -0.29 14.90
CA ASN A 33 -16.32 -1.04 16.10
C ASN A 33 -14.83 -0.96 16.44
N ARG A 34 -14.45 -1.48 17.59
CA ARG A 34 -13.06 -1.42 18.08
C ARG A 34 -12.04 -2.05 17.11
N THR A 35 -12.42 -3.11 16.40
CA THR A 35 -11.55 -3.77 15.41
C THR A 35 -11.35 -2.89 14.18
N VAL A 36 -12.41 -2.28 13.64
CA VAL A 36 -12.32 -1.37 12.49
C VAL A 36 -11.52 -0.11 12.83
N ALA A 37 -11.81 0.51 13.98
CA ALA A 37 -11.06 1.68 14.46
C ALA A 37 -9.59 1.33 14.71
N GLY A 38 -9.32 0.19 15.35
CA GLY A 38 -7.97 -0.31 15.60
C GLY A 38 -7.20 -0.60 14.33
N ALA A 39 -7.82 -1.25 13.34
CA ALA A 39 -7.19 -1.51 12.05
C ALA A 39 -6.85 -0.21 11.31
N GLY A 40 -7.75 0.78 11.30
CA GLY A 40 -7.51 2.09 10.70
C GLY A 40 -6.35 2.83 11.38
N LEU A 41 -6.38 2.97 12.71
CA LEU A 41 -5.31 3.62 13.47
C LEU A 41 -3.95 2.94 13.26
N THR A 42 -3.92 1.61 13.30
CA THR A 42 -2.69 0.84 13.09
C THR A 42 -2.13 1.06 11.70
N SER A 43 -2.99 1.10 10.69
CA SER A 43 -2.60 1.40 9.31
C SER A 43 -1.99 2.79 9.19
N ALA A 44 -2.66 3.81 9.71
CA ALA A 44 -2.16 5.18 9.68
C ALA A 44 -0.78 5.30 10.35
N LEU A 45 -0.60 4.69 11.52
CA LEU A 45 0.68 4.69 12.24
C LEU A 45 1.76 3.90 11.48
N GLY A 46 1.40 2.79 10.85
CA GLY A 46 2.29 2.00 10.00
C GLY A 46 2.74 2.77 8.77
N ASP A 47 1.80 3.44 8.11
CA ASP A 47 2.07 4.27 6.93
C ASP A 47 2.87 5.52 7.30
N PHE A 48 2.57 6.14 8.42
CA PHE A 48 3.41 7.21 8.97
C PHE A 48 4.87 6.75 9.12
N CYS A 49 5.10 5.56 9.69
CA CYS A 49 6.43 5.02 9.90
C CYS A 49 7.22 4.87 8.58
N TYR A 50 6.71 4.13 7.60
CA TYR A 50 7.49 3.82 6.42
C TYR A 50 7.44 4.91 5.34
N GLU A 51 6.38 5.73 5.27
CA GLU A 51 6.27 6.84 4.33
C GLU A 51 7.20 8.00 4.71
N THR A 52 7.43 8.23 6.01
CA THR A 52 8.49 9.13 6.47
C THR A 52 9.84 8.73 5.90
N THR A 53 10.16 7.42 5.91
CA THR A 53 11.40 6.90 5.34
C THR A 53 11.41 7.03 3.83
N THR A 54 10.32 6.67 3.15
CA THR A 54 10.21 6.73 1.68
C THR A 54 10.55 8.12 1.15
N VAL A 55 10.08 9.19 1.82
CA VAL A 55 10.30 10.57 1.37
C VAL A 55 11.74 11.03 1.53
N ILE A 56 12.45 10.60 2.58
CA ILE A 56 13.82 11.06 2.85
C ILE A 56 14.90 10.11 2.34
N LEU A 57 14.54 8.87 1.99
CA LEU A 57 15.47 7.83 1.58
C LEU A 57 16.35 8.24 0.38
N PRO A 58 15.84 8.87 -0.69
CA PRO A 58 16.69 9.32 -1.80
C PRO A 58 17.78 10.31 -1.38
N GLY A 59 17.44 11.27 -0.51
CA GLY A 59 18.41 12.22 0.06
C GLY A 59 19.41 11.52 0.97
N PHE A 60 18.97 10.55 1.76
CA PHE A 60 19.84 9.76 2.63
C PHE A 60 20.87 8.94 1.82
N LEU A 61 20.43 8.29 0.71
CA LEU A 61 21.36 7.61 -0.18
C LEU A 61 22.39 8.57 -0.78
N ALA A 62 21.96 9.76 -1.18
CA ALA A 62 22.84 10.76 -1.78
C ALA A 62 23.95 11.20 -0.80
N VAL A 63 23.64 11.45 0.48
CA VAL A 63 24.65 11.82 1.50
C VAL A 63 25.55 10.65 1.89
N LEU A 64 25.11 9.41 1.73
CA LEU A 64 25.92 8.20 1.91
C LEU A 64 26.79 7.88 0.69
N GLY A 65 26.69 8.65 -0.41
CA GLY A 65 27.40 8.38 -1.65
C GLY A 65 26.92 7.11 -2.39
N ILE A 66 25.72 6.64 -2.11
CA ILE A 66 25.16 5.44 -2.73
C ILE A 66 24.57 5.79 -4.10
N PRO A 67 24.96 5.06 -5.19
CA PRO A 67 24.45 5.35 -6.52
C PRO A 67 22.92 5.25 -6.62
N ALA A 68 22.29 6.10 -7.43
CA ALA A 68 20.86 6.08 -7.69
C ALA A 68 20.32 4.73 -8.19
N ALA A 69 21.14 4.02 -8.98
CA ALA A 69 20.80 2.67 -9.47
C ALA A 69 20.58 1.66 -8.33
N ALA A 70 21.28 1.83 -7.19
CA ALA A 70 21.08 0.98 -6.02
C ALA A 70 19.67 1.14 -5.43
N LEU A 71 19.09 2.35 -5.43
CA LEU A 71 17.71 2.55 -4.97
C LEU A 71 16.72 1.77 -5.85
N GLY A 72 16.87 1.82 -7.17
CA GLY A 72 16.01 1.07 -8.09
C GLY A 72 16.06 -0.44 -7.81
N ILE A 73 17.26 -0.99 -7.58
CA ILE A 73 17.44 -2.40 -7.24
C ILE A 73 16.79 -2.71 -5.87
N ILE A 74 17.03 -1.87 -4.86
CA ILE A 74 16.49 -2.04 -3.51
C ILE A 74 14.96 -2.03 -3.54
N GLU A 75 14.35 -1.03 -4.18
CA GLU A 75 12.90 -0.91 -4.26
C GLU A 75 12.29 -2.04 -5.09
N GLY A 76 12.87 -2.37 -6.26
CA GLY A 76 12.35 -3.44 -7.11
C GLY A 76 12.36 -4.82 -6.42
N ILE A 77 13.43 -5.16 -5.69
CA ILE A 77 13.49 -6.42 -4.93
C ILE A 77 12.50 -6.38 -3.77
N ALA A 78 12.40 -5.25 -3.06
CA ALA A 78 11.48 -5.10 -1.92
C ALA A 78 10.01 -5.23 -2.36
N ASP A 79 9.62 -4.59 -3.46
CA ASP A 79 8.27 -4.67 -4.03
C ASP A 79 7.94 -6.08 -4.53
N ALA A 80 8.89 -6.76 -5.15
CA ALA A 80 8.74 -8.17 -5.55
C ALA A 80 8.50 -9.08 -4.33
N VAL A 81 9.28 -8.90 -3.25
CA VAL A 81 9.11 -9.64 -2.00
C VAL A 81 7.75 -9.35 -1.37
N ALA A 82 7.30 -8.08 -1.32
CA ALA A 82 5.99 -7.72 -0.79
C ALA A 82 4.85 -8.37 -1.60
N SER A 83 4.93 -8.33 -2.93
CA SER A 83 3.91 -8.90 -3.82
C SER A 83 3.82 -10.41 -3.69
N PHE A 84 4.97 -11.10 -3.65
CA PHE A 84 5.01 -12.54 -3.42
C PHE A 84 4.46 -12.90 -2.03
N THR A 85 4.85 -12.15 -1.01
CA THR A 85 4.36 -12.35 0.36
C THR A 85 2.85 -12.15 0.48
N LYS A 86 2.28 -11.12 -0.18
CA LYS A 86 0.82 -10.92 -0.24
C LYS A 86 0.10 -12.15 -0.81
N MET A 87 0.62 -12.73 -1.88
CA MET A 87 0.03 -13.92 -2.51
C MET A 87 0.03 -15.13 -1.58
N VAL A 88 1.12 -15.32 -0.81
CA VAL A 88 1.30 -16.50 0.04
C VAL A 88 0.66 -16.31 1.43
N SER A 89 0.59 -15.08 1.93
CA SER A 89 0.10 -14.77 3.28
C SER A 89 -1.35 -15.22 3.50
N GLY A 90 -2.23 -14.97 2.53
CA GLY A 90 -3.64 -15.42 2.59
C GLY A 90 -3.73 -16.94 2.70
N TYR A 91 -2.98 -17.67 1.87
CA TYR A 91 -2.93 -19.14 1.92
C TYR A 91 -2.44 -19.66 3.28
N ILE A 92 -1.35 -19.09 3.81
CA ILE A 92 -0.79 -19.50 5.10
C ILE A 92 -1.79 -19.24 6.24
N ALA A 93 -2.45 -18.09 6.23
CA ALA A 93 -3.41 -17.72 7.26
C ALA A 93 -4.65 -18.62 7.25
N ASP A 94 -5.17 -18.94 6.08
CA ASP A 94 -6.33 -19.83 5.96
C ASP A 94 -5.98 -21.27 6.36
N LYS A 95 -4.74 -21.68 6.13
CA LYS A 95 -4.26 -22.99 6.55
C LYS A 95 -4.00 -23.09 8.04
N LEU A 96 -3.44 -22.05 8.68
CA LEU A 96 -3.06 -22.04 10.08
C LEU A 96 -4.17 -21.55 11.03
N GLY A 97 -5.11 -20.74 10.55
CA GLY A 97 -6.19 -20.19 11.38
C GLY A 97 -5.78 -19.04 12.31
N HIS A 98 -4.51 -18.58 12.30
CA HIS A 98 -3.99 -17.56 13.23
C HIS A 98 -3.67 -16.24 12.50
N ARG A 99 -4.71 -15.48 12.11
CA ARG A 99 -4.54 -14.24 11.33
C ARG A 99 -3.92 -13.11 12.13
N LYS A 100 -4.37 -12.88 13.36
CA LYS A 100 -3.89 -11.77 14.21
C LYS A 100 -2.39 -11.86 14.49
N SER A 101 -1.89 -13.04 14.85
CA SER A 101 -0.45 -13.24 15.14
C SER A 101 0.42 -12.93 13.94
N LEU A 102 0.01 -13.38 12.74
CA LEU A 102 0.75 -13.08 11.50
C LEU A 102 0.73 -11.59 11.15
N VAL A 103 -0.40 -10.91 11.38
CA VAL A 103 -0.50 -9.45 11.19
C VAL A 103 0.40 -8.71 12.18
N LEU A 104 0.45 -9.14 13.45
CA LEU A 104 1.36 -8.56 14.45
C LEU A 104 2.82 -8.72 14.04
N VAL A 105 3.22 -9.90 13.56
CA VAL A 105 4.56 -10.11 13.01
C VAL A 105 4.80 -9.11 11.87
N GLY A 106 3.88 -8.99 10.91
CA GLY A 106 3.99 -8.04 9.81
C GLY A 106 4.17 -6.58 10.25
N TYR A 107 3.40 -6.14 11.26
CA TYR A 107 3.57 -4.79 11.82
C TYR A 107 4.89 -4.61 12.57
N THR A 108 5.36 -5.63 13.29
CA THR A 108 6.64 -5.59 14.02
C THR A 108 7.83 -5.50 13.06
N LEU A 109 7.79 -6.19 11.93
CA LEU A 109 8.85 -6.15 10.93
C LEU A 109 9.03 -4.75 10.30
N THR A 110 7.99 -3.92 10.27
CA THR A 110 8.09 -2.55 9.74
C THR A 110 9.08 -1.70 10.56
N PRO A 111 8.89 -1.43 11.87
CA PRO A 111 9.85 -0.66 12.65
C PRO A 111 11.22 -1.35 12.77
N VAL A 112 11.30 -2.67 12.77
CA VAL A 112 12.58 -3.40 12.74
C VAL A 112 13.36 -3.08 11.47
N GLY A 113 12.71 -3.09 10.32
CA GLY A 113 13.33 -2.69 9.05
C GLY A 113 13.78 -1.22 9.08
N GLN A 114 13.00 -0.30 9.71
CA GLN A 114 13.41 1.09 9.87
C GLN A 114 14.68 1.24 10.73
N VAL A 115 14.83 0.44 11.79
CA VAL A 115 16.05 0.41 12.58
C VAL A 115 17.26 0.02 11.71
N PHE A 116 17.14 -1.01 10.86
CA PHE A 116 18.23 -1.36 9.94
C PHE A 116 18.57 -0.23 8.97
N ILE A 117 17.53 0.47 8.43
CA ILE A 117 17.76 1.62 7.55
C ILE A 117 18.45 2.76 8.31
N ALA A 118 18.02 3.08 9.53
CA ALA A 118 18.65 4.13 10.35
C ALA A 118 20.12 3.84 10.68
N LEU A 119 20.48 2.57 10.86
CA LEU A 119 21.85 2.12 11.14
C LEU A 119 22.70 1.96 9.87
N ALA A 120 22.10 2.06 8.68
CA ALA A 120 22.82 1.77 7.46
C ALA A 120 23.98 2.75 7.21
N ALA A 121 25.14 2.18 6.90
CA ALA A 121 26.31 2.89 6.40
C ALA A 121 26.57 2.61 4.91
N GLY A 122 25.75 1.75 4.29
CA GLY A 122 25.85 1.37 2.89
C GLY A 122 24.61 0.62 2.40
N TRP A 123 24.55 0.39 1.09
CA TRP A 123 23.37 -0.18 0.42
C TRP A 123 22.95 -1.59 0.90
N PRO A 124 23.84 -2.52 1.37
CA PRO A 124 23.41 -3.85 1.77
C PRO A 124 22.49 -3.83 2.99
N LEU A 125 22.77 -2.99 3.99
CA LEU A 125 21.94 -2.87 5.20
C LEU A 125 20.65 -2.10 4.90
N LEU A 126 20.68 -1.14 3.96
CA LEU A 126 19.47 -0.50 3.43
C LEU A 126 18.57 -1.52 2.74
N LEU A 127 19.12 -2.37 1.87
CA LEU A 127 18.39 -3.44 1.22
C LEU A 127 17.73 -4.37 2.25
N LEU A 128 18.50 -4.82 3.25
CA LEU A 128 17.95 -5.67 4.32
C LEU A 128 16.79 -4.99 5.03
N GLY A 129 16.95 -3.73 5.42
CA GLY A 129 15.89 -2.97 6.08
C GLY A 129 14.63 -2.82 5.24
N ARG A 130 14.79 -2.53 3.95
CA ARG A 130 13.64 -2.47 3.00
C ARG A 130 12.99 -3.84 2.82
N LEU A 131 13.76 -4.90 2.64
CA LEU A 131 13.23 -6.27 2.52
C LEU A 131 12.41 -6.68 3.75
N VAL A 132 12.92 -6.43 4.95
CA VAL A 132 12.23 -6.73 6.20
C VAL A 132 10.93 -5.94 6.31
N SER A 133 10.95 -4.63 6.04
CA SER A 133 9.76 -3.78 6.08
C SER A 133 8.70 -4.20 5.05
N TRP A 134 9.12 -4.47 3.80
CA TRP A 134 8.22 -4.83 2.70
C TRP A 134 7.66 -6.25 2.84
N PHE A 135 8.45 -7.19 3.34
CA PHE A 135 7.96 -8.51 3.73
C PHE A 135 6.86 -8.37 4.80
N GLY A 136 7.09 -7.54 5.83
CA GLY A 136 6.08 -7.22 6.84
C GLY A 136 4.81 -6.60 6.25
N LYS A 137 4.94 -5.66 5.29
CA LYS A 137 3.82 -5.03 4.57
C LYS A 137 3.02 -6.05 3.77
N GLY A 138 3.70 -6.94 3.06
CA GLY A 138 3.08 -8.04 2.30
C GLY A 138 2.31 -9.01 3.19
N LEU A 139 2.86 -9.33 4.35
CA LEU A 139 2.24 -10.24 5.30
C LEU A 139 0.97 -9.65 5.94
N ARG A 140 1.02 -8.38 6.39
CA ARG A 140 -0.07 -7.77 7.16
C ARG A 140 -1.28 -7.37 6.33
N GLY A 141 -1.11 -6.92 5.07
CA GLY A 141 -2.16 -6.31 4.26
C GLY A 141 -3.40 -7.20 4.10
N PRO A 142 -3.31 -8.32 3.36
CA PRO A 142 -4.48 -9.20 3.11
C PRO A 142 -5.09 -9.77 4.39
N LEU A 143 -4.26 -10.05 5.39
CA LEU A 143 -4.72 -10.66 6.64
C LEU A 143 -5.49 -9.68 7.52
N ARG A 144 -5.03 -8.42 7.60
CA ARG A 144 -5.74 -7.33 8.27
C ARG A 144 -7.11 -7.11 7.61
N ASP A 145 -7.13 -7.05 6.28
CA ASP A 145 -8.36 -6.85 5.52
C ASP A 145 -9.36 -7.98 5.76
N ALA A 146 -8.90 -9.23 5.83
CA ALA A 146 -9.73 -10.37 6.21
C ALA A 146 -10.30 -10.26 7.63
N ILE A 147 -9.52 -9.74 8.60
CA ILE A 147 -10.00 -9.48 9.97
C ILE A 147 -11.09 -8.39 9.96
N VAL A 148 -10.91 -7.32 9.19
CA VAL A 148 -11.91 -6.24 9.05
C VAL A 148 -13.20 -6.77 8.42
N ILE A 149 -13.12 -7.61 7.37
CA ILE A 149 -14.29 -8.24 6.71
C ILE A 149 -15.11 -9.06 7.71
N GLN A 150 -14.45 -9.80 8.60
CA GLN A 150 -15.14 -10.63 9.59
C GLN A 150 -15.71 -9.83 10.78
N ALA A 151 -15.19 -8.60 10.98
CA ALA A 151 -15.65 -7.73 12.08
C ALA A 151 -16.92 -6.94 11.76
N VAL A 152 -17.40 -6.97 10.50
CA VAL A 152 -18.55 -6.17 10.02
C VAL A 152 -19.51 -7.01 9.18
N SER A 153 -20.77 -6.57 9.10
CA SER A 153 -21.76 -7.22 8.23
C SER A 153 -21.47 -6.98 6.74
N PRO A 154 -21.89 -7.87 5.83
CA PRO A 154 -21.70 -7.69 4.40
C PRO A 154 -22.20 -6.34 3.87
N GLN A 155 -23.33 -5.84 4.39
CA GLN A 155 -23.96 -4.58 4.00
C GLN A 155 -23.18 -3.33 4.42
N THR A 156 -22.24 -3.46 5.37
CA THR A 156 -21.46 -2.33 5.92
C THR A 156 -19.98 -2.40 5.60
N ARG A 157 -19.53 -3.38 4.81
CA ARG A 157 -18.12 -3.56 4.42
C ARG A 157 -17.57 -2.33 3.72
N GLY A 158 -18.32 -1.77 2.77
CA GLY A 158 -17.90 -0.56 2.05
C GLY A 158 -17.60 0.62 2.98
N ARG A 159 -18.43 0.85 4.00
CA ARG A 159 -18.21 1.90 5.02
C ARG A 159 -16.97 1.63 5.86
N ALA A 160 -16.76 0.38 6.28
CA ALA A 160 -15.59 -0.01 7.09
C ALA A 160 -14.30 0.16 6.31
N PHE A 161 -14.25 -0.28 5.05
CA PHE A 161 -13.07 -0.11 4.18
C PHE A 161 -12.85 1.35 3.79
N GLY A 162 -13.92 2.10 3.50
CA GLY A 162 -13.82 3.54 3.23
C GLY A 162 -13.21 4.31 4.40
N PHE A 163 -13.66 4.04 5.62
CA PHE A 163 -13.04 4.59 6.83
C PHE A 163 -11.58 4.17 6.98
N HIS A 164 -11.31 2.87 6.85
CA HIS A 164 -9.96 2.32 6.96
C HIS A 164 -9.02 3.00 5.96
N ARG A 165 -9.42 3.11 4.68
CA ARG A 165 -8.63 3.74 3.64
C ARG A 165 -8.41 5.24 3.90
N ALA A 166 -9.43 5.95 4.37
CA ALA A 166 -9.28 7.36 4.71
C ALA A 166 -8.26 7.59 5.83
N VAL A 167 -8.31 6.77 6.89
CA VAL A 167 -7.37 6.86 8.01
C VAL A 167 -5.95 6.42 7.62
N ASP A 168 -5.81 5.36 6.82
CA ASP A 168 -4.55 4.89 6.21
C ASP A 168 -3.87 6.02 5.43
N THR A 169 -4.63 6.70 4.57
CA THR A 169 -4.13 7.81 3.75
C THR A 169 -3.71 9.02 4.58
N ILE A 170 -4.37 9.31 5.72
CA ILE A 170 -3.92 10.33 6.65
C ILE A 170 -2.47 10.05 7.10
N GLY A 171 -2.14 8.80 7.41
CA GLY A 171 -0.76 8.38 7.74
C GLY A 171 0.20 8.63 6.59
N ALA A 172 -0.20 8.30 5.36
CA ALA A 172 0.59 8.46 4.14
C ALA A 172 0.80 9.95 3.73
N VAL A 173 0.00 10.87 4.24
CA VAL A 173 0.19 12.33 4.04
C VAL A 173 1.00 12.94 5.18
N ILE A 174 0.62 12.63 6.43
CA ILE A 174 1.25 13.23 7.61
C ILE A 174 2.69 12.74 7.77
N GLY A 175 2.98 11.46 7.51
CA GLY A 175 4.31 10.89 7.63
C GLY A 175 5.36 11.64 6.80
N PRO A 176 5.22 11.73 5.48
CA PRO A 176 6.12 12.50 4.63
C PRO A 176 6.21 13.97 5.01
N LEU A 177 5.07 14.61 5.31
CA LEU A 177 5.04 16.02 5.69
C LEU A 177 5.87 16.31 6.95
N LEU A 178 5.66 15.51 8.00
CA LEU A 178 6.43 15.62 9.23
C LEU A 178 7.89 15.19 9.01
N GLY A 179 8.15 14.18 8.19
CA GLY A 179 9.49 13.75 7.82
C GLY A 179 10.31 14.88 7.21
N VAL A 180 9.73 15.60 6.24
CA VAL A 180 10.38 16.77 5.61
C VAL A 180 10.55 17.92 6.60
N ALA A 181 9.52 18.22 7.40
CA ALA A 181 9.57 19.32 8.37
C ALA A 181 10.65 19.05 9.47
N VAL A 182 10.67 17.82 10.00
CA VAL A 182 11.65 17.41 11.01
C VAL A 182 13.06 17.37 10.40
N LEU A 183 13.21 16.91 9.15
CA LEU A 183 14.52 16.97 8.46
C LEU A 183 15.02 18.41 8.36
N GLY A 184 14.15 19.37 7.98
CA GLY A 184 14.50 20.79 7.93
C GLY A 184 14.93 21.34 9.28
N TRP A 185 14.22 20.99 10.35
CA TRP A 185 14.58 21.39 11.71
C TRP A 185 15.89 20.71 12.15
N ALA A 186 16.04 19.41 11.91
CA ALA A 186 17.26 18.68 12.29
C ALA A 186 18.52 19.29 11.65
N GLN A 187 18.42 19.85 10.45
CA GLN A 187 19.55 20.51 9.79
C GLN A 187 20.00 21.80 10.48
N SER A 188 19.14 22.48 11.25
CA SER A 188 19.55 23.62 12.05
C SER A 188 20.38 23.22 13.28
N LEU A 189 20.44 21.93 13.61
CA LEU A 189 21.24 21.38 14.68
C LEU A 189 22.67 21.08 14.19
N HIS A 190 23.65 21.08 15.10
CA HIS A 190 25.03 20.72 14.77
C HIS A 190 25.15 19.19 14.69
N TRP A 191 25.68 18.71 13.58
CA TRP A 191 25.94 17.29 13.33
C TRP A 191 27.38 17.10 12.86
N ASP A 192 28.04 16.07 13.37
CA ASP A 192 29.39 15.70 12.94
C ASP A 192 29.40 15.05 11.56
N ASP A 193 28.24 14.55 11.10
CA ASP A 193 28.06 13.79 9.86
C ASP A 193 26.87 14.33 9.05
N ALA A 194 27.04 14.44 7.74
CA ALA A 194 25.98 14.86 6.82
C ALA A 194 24.74 13.92 6.83
N ALA A 195 24.93 12.66 7.23
CA ALA A 195 23.85 11.69 7.40
C ALA A 195 23.07 11.86 8.72
N GLY A 196 23.61 12.61 9.69
CA GLY A 196 23.02 12.80 11.01
C GLY A 196 21.57 13.26 11.00
N PRO A 197 21.19 14.34 10.29
CA PRO A 197 19.80 14.78 10.18
C PRO A 197 18.85 13.70 9.66
N PHE A 198 19.26 12.94 8.65
CA PHE A 198 18.46 11.85 8.08
C PHE A 198 18.31 10.69 9.08
N ARG A 199 19.39 10.28 9.74
CA ARG A 199 19.33 9.22 10.78
C ARG A 199 18.41 9.61 11.92
N PHE A 200 18.44 10.87 12.35
CA PHE A 200 17.54 11.38 13.37
C PHE A 200 16.08 11.21 13.00
N VAL A 201 15.67 11.61 11.78
CA VAL A 201 14.30 11.42 11.28
C VAL A 201 13.94 9.95 11.17
N LEU A 202 14.87 9.10 10.70
CA LEU A 202 14.67 7.65 10.61
C LEU A 202 14.42 7.02 11.98
N TRP A 203 15.18 7.42 13.02
CA TRP A 203 14.93 6.96 14.38
C TRP A 203 13.59 7.41 14.93
N LEU A 204 13.17 8.65 14.67
CA LEU A 204 11.85 9.13 15.06
C LEU A 204 10.71 8.36 14.35
N SER A 205 10.91 7.94 13.11
CA SER A 205 9.93 7.16 12.36
C SER A 205 9.66 5.75 12.94
N VAL A 206 10.58 5.22 13.76
CA VAL A 206 10.39 3.95 14.48
C VAL A 206 9.25 4.06 15.51
N ILE A 207 9.08 5.25 16.12
CA ILE A 207 8.08 5.48 17.18
C ILE A 207 6.66 5.14 16.69
N PRO A 208 6.13 5.77 15.60
CA PRO A 208 4.80 5.41 15.10
C PRO A 208 4.72 3.93 14.67
N GLY A 209 5.81 3.33 14.17
CA GLY A 209 5.86 1.90 13.87
C GLY A 209 5.63 1.01 15.10
N VAL A 210 6.26 1.32 16.22
CA VAL A 210 6.04 0.61 17.49
C VAL A 210 4.62 0.87 18.01
N LEU A 211 4.14 2.11 17.93
CA LEU A 211 2.76 2.45 18.33
C LEU A 211 1.72 1.70 17.47
N ALA A 212 2.00 1.45 16.18
CA ALA A 212 1.14 0.63 15.33
C ALA A 212 1.01 -0.80 15.87
N VAL A 213 2.12 -1.43 16.28
CA VAL A 213 2.12 -2.77 16.88
C VAL A 213 1.27 -2.80 18.16
N LEU A 214 1.50 -1.83 19.04
CA LEU A 214 0.76 -1.74 20.33
C LEU A 214 -0.73 -1.48 20.10
N ALA A 215 -1.07 -0.59 19.15
CA ALA A 215 -2.47 -0.31 18.79
C ALA A 215 -3.17 -1.56 18.24
N PHE A 216 -2.51 -2.31 17.34
CA PHE A 216 -3.08 -3.53 16.79
C PHE A 216 -3.29 -4.59 17.89
N LEU A 217 -2.28 -4.80 18.72
CA LEU A 217 -2.35 -5.75 19.84
C LEU A 217 -3.52 -5.44 20.78
N ALA A 218 -3.67 -4.14 21.13
CA ALA A 218 -4.64 -3.69 22.12
C ALA A 218 -6.06 -3.58 21.55
N LEU A 219 -6.25 -3.12 20.32
CA LEU A 219 -7.55 -2.74 19.78
C LEU A 219 -8.19 -3.81 18.90
N VAL A 220 -7.40 -4.58 18.14
CA VAL A 220 -7.92 -5.56 17.19
C VAL A 220 -8.13 -6.89 17.87
N LYS A 221 -9.36 -7.40 17.81
CA LYS A 221 -9.69 -8.75 18.30
C LYS A 221 -9.38 -9.79 17.23
N ASP A 222 -8.91 -10.96 17.67
CA ASP A 222 -8.74 -12.12 16.77
C ASP A 222 -10.12 -12.74 16.52
N PRO A 223 -10.60 -12.75 15.27
CA PRO A 223 -11.80 -13.48 14.96
C PRO A 223 -11.52 -14.98 14.99
N GLU A 224 -12.43 -15.74 15.54
CA GLU A 224 -12.36 -17.21 15.47
C GLU A 224 -12.36 -17.64 14.00
N HIS A 225 -11.34 -18.33 13.59
CA HIS A 225 -11.21 -18.87 12.23
C HIS A 225 -10.80 -20.33 12.30
N SER A 226 -11.61 -21.18 11.69
CA SER A 226 -11.30 -22.60 11.61
C SER A 226 -10.20 -22.84 10.58
N PRO A 227 -9.06 -23.44 10.94
CA PRO A 227 -8.00 -23.75 10.00
C PRO A 227 -8.49 -24.75 8.95
N ASN A 228 -8.05 -24.55 7.70
CA ASN A 228 -8.32 -25.48 6.60
C ASN A 228 -7.02 -26.17 6.13
N PRO A 229 -6.60 -27.26 6.77
CA PRO A 229 -5.34 -27.95 6.42
C PRO A 229 -5.36 -28.59 5.03
N GLY A 230 -6.55 -28.82 4.45
CA GLY A 230 -6.72 -29.41 3.12
C GLY A 230 -6.46 -28.47 1.94
N LEU A 231 -6.25 -27.18 2.16
CA LEU A 231 -5.95 -26.22 1.10
C LEU A 231 -4.63 -26.54 0.40
N ARG A 232 -4.67 -26.58 -0.95
CA ARG A 232 -3.49 -26.77 -1.81
C ARG A 232 -3.37 -25.57 -2.75
N LEU A 233 -2.33 -24.75 -2.59
CA LEU A 233 -2.10 -23.53 -3.38
C LEU A 233 -2.18 -23.78 -4.89
N TRP A 234 -1.49 -24.79 -5.38
CA TRP A 234 -1.44 -25.09 -6.82
C TRP A 234 -2.77 -25.52 -7.42
N SER A 235 -3.59 -26.25 -6.66
CA SER A 235 -4.93 -26.65 -7.16
C SER A 235 -5.85 -25.44 -7.24
N THR A 236 -5.77 -24.53 -6.27
CA THR A 236 -6.53 -23.27 -6.25
C THR A 236 -6.14 -22.38 -7.43
N LEU A 237 -4.83 -22.18 -7.66
CA LEU A 237 -4.34 -21.37 -8.79
C LEU A 237 -4.70 -21.97 -10.16
N ARG A 238 -4.64 -23.28 -10.30
CA ARG A 238 -5.05 -23.96 -11.53
C ARG A 238 -6.55 -23.85 -11.81
N GLY A 239 -7.38 -23.82 -10.77
CA GLY A 239 -8.83 -23.70 -10.85
C GLY A 239 -9.34 -22.30 -11.24
N LEU A 240 -8.48 -21.27 -11.29
CA LEU A 240 -8.90 -19.90 -11.64
C LEU A 240 -9.48 -19.82 -13.06
N PRO A 241 -10.57 -19.04 -13.25
CA PRO A 241 -11.18 -18.82 -14.57
C PRO A 241 -10.19 -18.26 -15.59
N GLY A 242 -10.28 -18.69 -16.85
CA GLY A 242 -9.35 -18.25 -17.91
C GLY A 242 -9.36 -16.73 -18.15
N ARG A 243 -10.50 -16.06 -17.97
CA ARG A 243 -10.60 -14.58 -18.03
C ARG A 243 -9.77 -13.91 -16.95
N PHE A 244 -9.83 -14.44 -15.73
CA PHE A 244 -9.05 -13.92 -14.60
C PHE A 244 -7.53 -14.15 -14.78
N LYS A 245 -7.12 -15.30 -15.34
CA LYS A 245 -5.71 -15.55 -15.68
C LYS A 245 -5.17 -14.55 -16.72
N ARG A 246 -6.00 -14.17 -17.73
CA ARG A 246 -5.60 -13.15 -18.73
C ARG A 246 -5.47 -11.77 -18.10
N TYR A 247 -6.41 -11.40 -17.22
CA TYR A 247 -6.32 -10.16 -16.46
C TYR A 247 -5.03 -10.10 -15.62
N LEU A 248 -4.74 -11.15 -14.85
CA LEU A 248 -3.49 -11.26 -14.08
C LEU A 248 -2.24 -11.16 -14.97
N GLY A 249 -2.28 -11.75 -16.17
CA GLY A 249 -1.19 -11.63 -17.15
C GLY A 249 -0.98 -10.19 -17.63
N ALA A 250 -2.06 -9.46 -17.93
CA ALA A 250 -1.99 -8.06 -18.35
C ALA A 250 -1.46 -7.14 -17.23
N VAL A 251 -1.96 -7.30 -16.00
CA VAL A 251 -1.47 -6.58 -14.82
C VAL A 251 0.01 -6.92 -14.55
N GLY A 252 0.40 -8.18 -14.71
CA GLY A 252 1.80 -8.60 -14.56
C GLY A 252 2.74 -7.97 -15.59
N ILE A 253 2.32 -7.85 -16.86
CA ILE A 253 3.09 -7.17 -17.90
C ILE A 253 3.24 -5.68 -17.58
N PHE A 254 2.15 -5.02 -17.16
CA PHE A 254 2.21 -3.61 -16.75
C PHE A 254 3.13 -3.43 -15.53
N GLY A 255 3.04 -4.30 -14.53
CA GLY A 255 3.88 -4.26 -13.33
C GLY A 255 5.39 -4.40 -13.61
N LEU A 256 5.80 -4.99 -14.75
CA LEU A 256 7.20 -5.01 -15.17
C LEU A 256 7.72 -3.60 -15.56
N GLY A 257 6.83 -2.72 -15.99
CA GLY A 257 7.15 -1.33 -16.35
C GLY A 257 6.85 -0.32 -15.25
N ASP A 258 6.17 -0.75 -14.18
CA ASP A 258 5.85 0.11 -13.03
C ASP A 258 7.11 0.35 -12.18
N PHE A 259 7.19 1.52 -11.55
CA PHE A 259 8.36 1.91 -10.78
C PHE A 259 7.96 2.51 -9.43
N SER A 260 8.82 2.28 -8.44
CA SER A 260 8.60 2.75 -7.06
C SER A 260 8.55 4.29 -7.00
N HIS A 261 7.65 4.80 -6.16
CA HIS A 261 7.53 6.23 -5.88
C HIS A 261 8.84 6.86 -5.38
N SER A 262 9.67 6.07 -4.72
CA SER A 262 11.01 6.49 -4.28
C SER A 262 11.90 6.92 -5.44
N LEU A 263 11.72 6.34 -6.64
CA LEU A 263 12.46 6.74 -7.84
C LEU A 263 12.02 8.12 -8.38
N LEU A 264 10.72 8.47 -8.26
CA LEU A 264 10.26 9.83 -8.58
C LEU A 264 10.89 10.86 -7.64
N ILE A 265 10.89 10.58 -6.33
CA ILE A 265 11.52 11.46 -5.33
C ILE A 265 13.02 11.58 -5.60
N LEU A 266 13.69 10.46 -5.87
CA LEU A 266 15.12 10.46 -6.23
C LEU A 266 15.38 11.30 -7.47
N GLY A 267 14.59 11.10 -8.54
CA GLY A 267 14.74 11.85 -9.79
C GLY A 267 14.58 13.35 -9.57
N ALA A 268 13.54 13.77 -8.85
CA ALA A 268 13.34 15.18 -8.51
C ALA A 268 14.49 15.72 -7.64
N THR A 269 14.96 14.94 -6.64
CA THR A 269 16.11 15.32 -5.79
C THR A 269 17.35 15.54 -6.65
N GLN A 270 17.68 14.62 -7.56
CA GLN A 270 18.86 14.74 -8.42
C GLN A 270 18.80 15.96 -9.35
N LEU A 271 17.66 16.19 -10.00
CA LEU A 271 17.47 17.35 -10.89
C LEU A 271 17.61 18.68 -10.15
N LEU A 272 17.10 18.75 -8.90
CA LEU A 272 17.12 19.97 -8.09
C LEU A 272 18.43 20.18 -7.32
N THR A 273 19.27 19.14 -7.19
CA THR A 273 20.51 19.21 -6.37
C THR A 273 21.48 20.26 -6.89
N SER A 274 21.58 20.45 -8.20
CA SER A 274 22.49 21.44 -8.81
C SER A 274 22.13 22.88 -8.44
N SER A 275 20.85 23.17 -8.19
CA SER A 275 20.35 24.52 -7.87
C SER A 275 20.13 24.76 -6.39
N LEU A 276 19.76 23.74 -5.61
CA LEU A 276 19.35 23.87 -4.22
C LEU A 276 20.28 23.17 -3.22
N GLY A 277 21.21 22.33 -3.71
CA GLY A 277 21.96 21.43 -2.85
C GLY A 277 21.13 20.21 -2.41
N VAL A 278 21.81 19.13 -1.97
CA VAL A 278 21.21 17.80 -1.74
C VAL A 278 20.03 17.84 -0.79
N VAL A 279 20.16 18.57 0.29
CA VAL A 279 19.18 18.54 1.38
C VAL A 279 17.91 19.32 1.06
N GLN A 280 18.03 20.56 0.54
CA GLN A 280 16.88 21.34 0.10
C GLN A 280 16.19 20.68 -1.09
N ALA A 281 16.96 20.07 -2.01
CA ALA A 281 16.41 19.29 -3.10
C ALA A 281 15.57 18.10 -2.58
N ALA A 282 16.07 17.37 -1.59
CA ALA A 282 15.33 16.27 -0.95
C ALA A 282 14.04 16.77 -0.26
N GLN A 283 14.08 17.94 0.40
CA GLN A 283 12.90 18.53 1.02
C GLN A 283 11.84 18.93 -0.02
N VAL A 284 12.24 19.62 -1.10
CA VAL A 284 11.32 20.02 -2.18
C VAL A 284 10.73 18.78 -2.85
N ALA A 285 11.54 17.78 -3.17
CA ALA A 285 11.07 16.52 -3.74
C ALA A 285 10.09 15.80 -2.79
N GLY A 286 10.36 15.83 -1.48
CA GLY A 286 9.47 15.30 -0.46
C GLY A 286 8.13 16.05 -0.40
N LEU A 287 8.11 17.38 -0.50
CA LEU A 287 6.87 18.16 -0.58
C LEU A 287 6.09 17.87 -1.86
N LEU A 288 6.76 17.69 -3.00
CA LEU A 288 6.12 17.25 -4.25
C LEU A 288 5.44 15.87 -4.06
N TYR A 289 6.09 14.97 -3.34
CA TYR A 289 5.52 13.66 -3.01
C TYR A 289 4.30 13.77 -2.09
N VAL A 290 4.34 14.65 -1.08
CA VAL A 290 3.14 14.96 -0.27
C VAL A 290 2.01 15.48 -1.14
N GLY A 291 2.30 16.42 -2.06
CA GLY A 291 1.33 16.96 -3.02
C GLY A 291 0.72 15.85 -3.90
N ARG A 292 1.55 14.91 -4.36
CA ARG A 292 1.10 13.71 -5.12
C ARG A 292 0.12 12.87 -4.29
N ASN A 293 0.41 12.60 -3.02
CA ASN A 293 -0.48 11.83 -2.14
C ASN A 293 -1.80 12.56 -1.89
N VAL A 294 -1.77 13.89 -1.72
CA VAL A 294 -3.00 14.71 -1.61
C VAL A 294 -3.85 14.60 -2.88
N VAL A 295 -3.22 14.71 -4.07
CA VAL A 295 -3.93 14.53 -5.35
C VAL A 295 -4.56 13.15 -5.44
N GLN A 296 -3.83 12.10 -5.07
CA GLN A 296 -4.35 10.71 -5.04
C GLN A 296 -5.61 10.63 -4.17
N VAL A 297 -5.58 11.16 -2.94
CA VAL A 297 -6.71 11.11 -2.01
C VAL A 297 -7.92 11.82 -2.56
N VAL A 298 -7.73 13.07 -3.02
CA VAL A 298 -8.82 13.91 -3.53
C VAL A 298 -9.44 13.32 -4.79
N ALA A 299 -8.61 12.72 -5.66
CA ALA A 299 -9.06 12.15 -6.93
C ALA A 299 -9.72 10.77 -6.78
N SER A 300 -9.38 9.98 -5.76
CA SER A 300 -9.86 8.59 -5.60
C SER A 300 -11.39 8.49 -5.53
N TYR A 301 -12.06 9.39 -4.78
CA TYR A 301 -13.52 9.38 -4.69
C TYR A 301 -14.22 9.74 -6.01
N PRO A 302 -13.88 10.86 -6.70
CA PRO A 302 -14.45 11.16 -8.02
C PRO A 302 -14.23 10.07 -9.06
N ILE A 303 -13.05 9.46 -9.07
CA ILE A 303 -12.69 8.37 -9.99
C ILE A 303 -13.58 7.15 -9.75
N GLY A 304 -13.77 6.74 -8.48
CA GLY A 304 -14.71 5.67 -8.13
C GLY A 304 -16.15 5.96 -8.57
N ALA A 305 -16.62 7.17 -8.35
CA ALA A 305 -17.98 7.60 -8.76
C ALA A 305 -18.14 7.65 -10.29
N TRP A 306 -17.07 7.96 -11.04
CA TRP A 306 -17.10 7.86 -12.51
C TRP A 306 -17.07 6.42 -12.98
N ALA A 307 -16.32 5.55 -12.31
CA ALA A 307 -16.29 4.13 -12.65
C ALA A 307 -17.66 3.46 -12.53
N ASP A 308 -18.46 3.84 -11.54
CA ASP A 308 -19.83 3.36 -11.39
C ASP A 308 -20.73 3.75 -12.57
N ARG A 309 -20.40 4.82 -13.31
CA ARG A 309 -21.20 5.33 -14.44
C ARG A 309 -20.75 4.81 -15.80
N ILE A 310 -19.42 4.78 -16.05
CA ILE A 310 -18.85 4.48 -17.36
C ILE A 310 -18.08 3.15 -17.42
N GLY A 311 -17.99 2.47 -16.28
CA GLY A 311 -17.23 1.23 -16.13
C GLY A 311 -15.77 1.46 -15.75
N SER A 312 -15.18 0.48 -15.08
CA SER A 312 -13.79 0.57 -14.57
C SER A 312 -12.75 0.51 -15.69
N LEU A 313 -12.98 -0.28 -16.75
CA LEU A 313 -11.97 -0.54 -17.79
C LEU A 313 -11.49 0.70 -18.55
N PRO A 314 -12.38 1.61 -19.05
CA PRO A 314 -11.92 2.82 -19.73
C PRO A 314 -11.07 3.72 -18.84
N LEU A 315 -11.43 3.84 -17.56
CA LEU A 315 -10.68 4.64 -16.60
C LEU A 315 -9.33 4.02 -16.26
N LEU A 316 -9.24 2.69 -16.16
CA LEU A 316 -7.96 1.99 -15.99
C LEU A 316 -7.00 2.25 -17.16
N VAL A 317 -7.51 2.25 -18.39
CA VAL A 317 -6.69 2.58 -19.58
C VAL A 317 -6.14 4.01 -19.48
N VAL A 318 -6.98 4.97 -19.07
CA VAL A 318 -6.54 6.36 -18.84
C VAL A 318 -5.51 6.43 -17.71
N GLY A 319 -5.73 5.71 -16.61
CA GLY A 319 -4.77 5.63 -15.49
C GLY A 319 -3.41 5.11 -15.93
N TYR A 320 -3.37 4.00 -16.64
CA TYR A 320 -2.12 3.45 -17.16
C TYR A 320 -1.43 4.36 -18.18
N ALA A 321 -2.19 5.09 -19.00
CA ALA A 321 -1.65 6.11 -19.87
C ALA A 321 -1.02 7.28 -19.09
N LEU A 322 -1.62 7.70 -17.97
CA LEU A 322 -1.05 8.69 -17.04
C LEU A 322 0.24 8.18 -16.37
N GLY A 323 0.30 6.90 -16.00
CA GLY A 323 1.53 6.28 -15.49
C GLY A 323 2.66 6.31 -16.51
N ALA A 324 2.37 5.91 -17.76
CA ALA A 324 3.32 6.01 -18.87
C ALA A 324 3.76 7.46 -19.14
N LEU A 325 2.81 8.41 -19.13
CA LEU A 325 3.09 9.84 -19.29
C LEU A 325 4.02 10.35 -18.18
N THR A 326 3.81 9.95 -16.93
CA THR A 326 4.68 10.29 -15.78
C THR A 326 6.12 9.86 -16.05
N ALA A 327 6.33 8.62 -16.52
CA ALA A 327 7.64 8.10 -16.85
C ALA A 327 8.29 8.89 -18.01
N VAL A 328 7.55 9.15 -19.07
CA VAL A 328 8.04 9.94 -20.23
C VAL A 328 8.42 11.37 -19.80
N LEU A 329 7.58 12.05 -19.04
CA LEU A 329 7.87 13.40 -18.55
C LEU A 329 9.12 13.43 -17.67
N MET A 330 9.33 12.42 -16.83
CA MET A 330 10.54 12.32 -16.02
C MET A 330 11.78 12.09 -16.89
N VAL A 331 11.72 11.22 -17.89
CA VAL A 331 12.81 11.02 -18.87
C VAL A 331 13.14 12.32 -19.59
N LEU A 332 12.14 13.07 -20.04
CA LEU A 332 12.33 14.37 -20.71
C LEU A 332 12.96 15.40 -19.77
N ALA A 333 12.53 15.43 -18.49
CA ALA A 333 13.13 16.31 -17.48
C ALA A 333 14.63 16.03 -17.30
N PHE A 334 15.04 14.76 -17.28
CA PHE A 334 16.45 14.35 -17.24
C PHE A 334 17.18 14.70 -18.55
N TRP A 335 16.58 14.42 -19.70
CA TRP A 335 17.19 14.70 -21.01
C TRP A 335 17.51 16.18 -21.20
N PHE A 336 16.59 17.06 -20.79
CA PHE A 336 16.76 18.51 -20.89
C PHE A 336 17.41 19.15 -19.66
N HIS A 337 17.86 18.35 -18.67
CA HIS A 337 18.41 18.83 -17.40
C HIS A 337 17.54 19.91 -16.73
N THR A 338 16.22 19.74 -16.75
CA THR A 338 15.28 20.78 -16.32
C THR A 338 15.08 20.73 -14.80
N ALA A 339 15.67 21.69 -14.08
CA ALA A 339 15.50 21.86 -12.62
C ALA A 339 14.29 22.76 -12.28
N SER A 340 13.14 22.56 -12.95
CA SER A 340 11.94 23.39 -12.75
C SER A 340 10.97 22.74 -11.78
N VAL A 341 10.78 23.34 -10.60
CA VAL A 341 9.81 22.87 -9.59
C VAL A 341 8.38 22.78 -10.15
N PRO A 342 7.84 23.78 -10.92
CA PRO A 342 6.51 23.69 -11.50
C PRO A 342 6.36 22.50 -12.48
N LEU A 343 7.37 22.22 -13.30
CA LEU A 343 7.34 21.06 -14.21
C LEU A 343 7.29 19.75 -13.41
N LEU A 344 8.16 19.61 -12.40
CA LEU A 344 8.17 18.44 -11.54
C LEU A 344 6.85 18.30 -10.78
N ALA A 345 6.24 19.40 -10.33
CA ALA A 345 4.91 19.37 -9.70
C ALA A 345 3.86 18.78 -10.66
N GLY A 346 3.89 19.14 -11.94
CA GLY A 346 3.03 18.53 -12.97
C GLY A 346 3.23 17.02 -13.10
N VAL A 347 4.49 16.55 -13.06
CA VAL A 347 4.83 15.11 -13.08
C VAL A 347 4.25 14.40 -11.86
N PHE A 348 4.40 14.98 -10.65
CA PHE A 348 3.87 14.39 -9.42
C PHE A 348 2.34 14.42 -9.36
N VAL A 349 1.68 15.43 -9.93
CA VAL A 349 0.21 15.45 -10.09
C VAL A 349 -0.25 14.34 -11.02
N ALA A 350 0.40 14.13 -12.18
CA ALA A 350 0.10 13.04 -13.09
C ALA A 350 0.28 11.67 -12.41
N ALA A 351 1.36 11.49 -11.64
CA ALA A 351 1.60 10.31 -10.84
C ALA A 351 0.50 10.09 -9.77
N GLY A 352 0.05 11.15 -9.12
CA GLY A 352 -1.04 11.09 -8.13
C GLY A 352 -2.37 10.64 -8.74
N LEU A 353 -2.71 11.17 -9.90
CA LEU A 353 -3.90 10.77 -10.66
C LEU A 353 -3.81 9.31 -11.13
N TYR A 354 -2.64 8.89 -11.64
CA TYR A 354 -2.39 7.50 -12.02
C TYR A 354 -2.68 6.54 -10.86
N VAL A 355 -2.07 6.79 -9.71
CA VAL A 355 -2.23 5.90 -8.55
C VAL A 355 -3.65 5.95 -7.98
N ALA A 356 -4.32 7.11 -8.03
CA ALA A 356 -5.74 7.20 -7.65
C ALA A 356 -6.63 6.30 -8.50
N VAL A 357 -6.38 6.23 -9.83
CA VAL A 357 -7.10 5.32 -10.74
C VAL A 357 -6.76 3.87 -10.41
N GLN A 358 -5.48 3.55 -10.29
CA GLN A 358 -5.00 2.20 -10.05
C GLN A 358 -5.58 1.62 -8.75
N GLU A 359 -5.42 2.30 -7.63
CA GLU A 359 -5.89 1.81 -6.34
C GLU A 359 -7.41 1.73 -6.22
N ALA A 360 -8.14 2.65 -6.87
CA ALA A 360 -9.59 2.64 -6.83
C ALA A 360 -10.22 1.54 -7.68
N LEU A 361 -9.59 1.14 -8.80
CA LEU A 361 -10.23 0.33 -9.83
C LEU A 361 -9.62 -1.05 -10.06
N GLU A 362 -8.36 -1.30 -9.68
CA GLU A 362 -7.75 -2.64 -9.82
C GLU A 362 -8.41 -3.70 -8.93
N SER A 363 -9.04 -3.27 -7.83
CA SER A 363 -9.73 -4.15 -6.89
C SER A 363 -11.22 -4.37 -7.19
N THR A 364 -11.78 -3.68 -8.19
CA THR A 364 -13.20 -3.76 -8.60
C THR A 364 -13.37 -4.58 -9.87
#